data_44bc78515092961fb4269614eb9fc4ce
#
_entry.id   44bc78515092961fb4269614eb9fc4ce
#
_cell.length_a   1.000
_cell.length_b   1.000
_cell.length_c   1.000
_cell.angle_alpha   90.00
_cell.angle_beta   90.00
_cell.angle_gamma   90.00
#
_symmetry.space_group_name_H-M   'P 1'
#
loop_
_entity.id
_entity.type
_entity.pdbx_description
1 polymer ?
#
loop_
_entity_poly.entity_id
_entity_poly.type
_entity_poly.pdbx_seq_one_letter_code
_entity_poly.pdbx_strand_id
1 'polypeptide(L)'
;MHLTFVTFNYRSADLEAEELNYLGYHVQLARRFPGLRQYYTGRLMKVAGKEADRIRAAILVYDDAAAAASAMRSEVVPALLADTQAHLKDGTSTAVEAETILAFDSRRAGQQCFVMVAEFDLEQTAGTEAAEKHYLGTHVGIARRLPGLRNYVIGKLIKTPGIEDSRYRLATLVFDSLDAYRAAYASPVGRELLKDEAASIRNARVYRLDARVEL
;
A
#
# COMPACT_ATOMS: atom_id res chain seq x y z
N MET A 1 9.60 -5.08 9.86
CA MET A 1 8.30 -5.59 9.35
C MET A 1 8.44 -5.94 7.86
N HIS A 2 7.54 -6.75 7.35
CA HIS A 2 7.40 -7.02 5.91
C HIS A 2 6.02 -6.58 5.44
N LEU A 3 5.96 -5.82 4.35
CA LEU A 3 4.72 -5.40 3.71
C LEU A 3 4.69 -5.96 2.29
N THR A 4 3.55 -6.51 1.90
CA THR A 4 3.26 -6.90 0.52
C THR A 4 2.15 -6.02 -0.03
N PHE A 5 2.42 -5.29 -1.11
CA PHE A 5 1.45 -4.50 -1.84
C PHE A 5 1.12 -5.22 -3.14
N VAL A 6 -0.16 -5.50 -3.37
CA VAL A 6 -0.65 -6.23 -4.55
C VAL A 6 -1.67 -5.37 -5.28
N THR A 7 -1.58 -5.32 -6.62
CA THR A 7 -2.63 -4.74 -7.46
C THR A 7 -3.07 -5.74 -8.51
N PHE A 8 -4.35 -5.71 -8.92
CA PHE A 8 -4.89 -6.67 -9.88
C PHE A 8 -6.18 -6.18 -10.55
N ASN A 9 -6.59 -6.90 -11.59
CA ASN A 9 -7.88 -6.78 -12.27
C ASN A 9 -8.71 -8.04 -12.04
N TYR A 10 -10.02 -7.93 -12.22
CA TYR A 10 -10.91 -9.09 -12.32
C TYR A 10 -10.87 -9.69 -13.73
N ARG A 11 -11.07 -11.01 -13.84
CA ARG A 11 -11.13 -11.69 -15.13
C ARG A 11 -12.44 -11.46 -15.83
N SER A 12 -13.54 -11.53 -15.11
CA SER A 12 -14.88 -11.32 -15.64
C SER A 12 -15.20 -9.83 -15.83
N ALA A 13 -16.09 -9.53 -16.77
CA ALA A 13 -16.70 -8.22 -16.92
C ALA A 13 -17.85 -8.00 -15.92
N ASP A 14 -18.36 -9.05 -15.28
CA ASP A 14 -19.33 -8.95 -14.19
C ASP A 14 -18.61 -8.56 -12.90
N LEU A 15 -18.39 -7.26 -12.75
CA LEU A 15 -17.65 -6.70 -11.62
C LEU A 15 -18.36 -6.89 -10.28
N GLU A 16 -19.69 -7.04 -10.27
CA GLU A 16 -20.45 -7.25 -9.05
C GLU A 16 -20.24 -8.66 -8.52
N ALA A 17 -20.36 -9.67 -9.38
CA ALA A 17 -20.10 -11.06 -9.01
C ALA A 17 -18.66 -11.29 -8.56
N GLU A 18 -17.68 -10.68 -9.26
CA GLU A 18 -16.26 -10.78 -8.87
C GLU A 18 -15.99 -10.08 -7.53
N GLU A 19 -16.63 -8.95 -7.27
CA GLU A 19 -16.50 -8.23 -6.01
C GLU A 19 -17.08 -9.05 -4.84
N LEU A 20 -18.23 -9.69 -5.03
CA LEU A 20 -18.83 -10.57 -4.03
C LEU A 20 -17.91 -11.79 -3.74
N ASN A 21 -17.39 -12.43 -4.79
CA ASN A 21 -16.42 -13.51 -4.62
C ASN A 21 -15.16 -13.04 -3.88
N TYR A 22 -14.57 -11.93 -4.33
CA TYR A 22 -13.35 -11.40 -3.73
C TYR A 22 -13.51 -11.13 -2.24
N LEU A 23 -14.54 -10.39 -1.85
CA LEU A 23 -14.77 -10.03 -0.45
C LEU A 23 -15.26 -11.22 0.40
N GLY A 24 -16.12 -12.09 -0.19
CA GLY A 24 -16.75 -13.20 0.52
C GLY A 24 -15.88 -14.44 0.61
N TYR A 25 -14.96 -14.66 -0.32
CA TYR A 25 -14.13 -15.87 -0.37
C TYR A 25 -12.63 -15.57 -0.35
N HIS A 26 -12.10 -14.85 -1.34
CA HIS A 26 -10.65 -14.56 -1.45
C HIS A 26 -10.10 -13.87 -0.19
N VAL A 27 -10.74 -12.80 0.25
CA VAL A 27 -10.34 -12.05 1.45
C VAL A 27 -10.42 -12.92 2.70
N GLN A 28 -11.44 -13.80 2.81
CA GLN A 28 -11.60 -14.68 3.96
C GLN A 28 -10.49 -15.74 4.01
N LEU A 29 -10.02 -16.22 2.86
CA LEU A 29 -8.83 -17.08 2.78
C LEU A 29 -7.58 -16.31 3.22
N ALA A 30 -7.34 -15.12 2.65
CA ALA A 30 -6.14 -14.33 2.96
C ALA A 30 -6.06 -13.93 4.45
N ARG A 31 -7.19 -13.66 5.11
CA ARG A 31 -7.25 -13.38 6.56
C ARG A 31 -6.74 -14.53 7.44
N ARG A 32 -6.70 -15.74 6.90
CA ARG A 32 -6.20 -16.93 7.61
C ARG A 32 -4.69 -17.12 7.50
N PHE A 33 -3.97 -16.24 6.80
CA PHE A 33 -2.51 -16.31 6.73
C PHE A 33 -1.90 -16.23 8.12
N PRO A 34 -1.04 -17.20 8.49
CA PRO A 34 -0.35 -17.16 9.78
C PRO A 34 0.59 -15.95 9.85
N GLY A 35 0.61 -15.27 10.98
CA GLY A 35 1.49 -14.12 11.21
C GLY A 35 1.09 -12.83 10.49
N LEU A 36 -0.07 -12.78 9.83
CA LEU A 36 -0.63 -11.56 9.28
C LEU A 36 -1.05 -10.62 10.42
N ARG A 37 -0.59 -9.35 10.37
CA ARG A 37 -0.81 -8.34 11.41
C ARG A 37 -1.81 -7.26 11.00
N GLN A 38 -1.74 -6.86 9.71
CA GLN A 38 -2.67 -5.90 9.15
C GLN A 38 -3.00 -6.33 7.72
N TYR A 39 -4.25 -6.13 7.35
CA TYR A 39 -4.72 -6.40 6.01
C TYR A 39 -5.71 -5.32 5.59
N TYR A 40 -5.40 -4.67 4.48
CA TYR A 40 -6.28 -3.71 3.83
C TYR A 40 -6.59 -4.19 2.42
N THR A 41 -7.81 -4.01 1.99
CA THR A 41 -8.17 -4.16 0.59
C THR A 41 -9.05 -3.01 0.14
N GLY A 42 -8.92 -2.57 -1.11
CA GLY A 42 -9.68 -1.44 -1.60
C GLY A 42 -9.74 -1.37 -3.12
N ARG A 43 -10.72 -0.61 -3.61
CA ARG A 43 -10.81 -0.24 -5.02
C ARG A 43 -9.84 0.89 -5.32
N LEU A 44 -9.11 0.76 -6.42
CA LEU A 44 -8.24 1.81 -6.92
C LEU A 44 -9.09 2.93 -7.52
N MET A 45 -8.81 4.15 -7.09
CA MET A 45 -9.50 5.34 -7.55
C MET A 45 -8.78 5.95 -8.76
N LYS A 46 -9.56 6.51 -9.68
CA LYS A 46 -9.01 7.30 -10.78
C LYS A 46 -8.23 8.51 -10.26
N VAL A 47 -7.11 8.80 -10.87
CA VAL A 47 -6.28 9.97 -10.55
C VAL A 47 -6.23 10.90 -11.77
N ALA A 48 -6.65 12.15 -11.58
CA ALA A 48 -6.51 13.23 -12.58
C ALA A 48 -7.00 12.85 -14.00
N GLY A 49 -8.17 12.24 -14.13
CA GLY A 49 -8.79 11.92 -15.42
C GLY A 49 -8.22 10.69 -16.13
N LYS A 50 -7.27 9.98 -15.53
CA LYS A 50 -6.79 8.69 -16.02
C LYS A 50 -7.55 7.55 -15.35
N GLU A 51 -7.94 6.54 -16.15
CA GLU A 51 -8.39 5.27 -15.57
C GLU A 51 -7.27 4.67 -14.74
N ALA A 52 -7.62 4.02 -13.64
CA ALA A 52 -6.65 3.19 -12.92
C ALA A 52 -6.32 1.97 -13.79
N ASP A 53 -5.04 1.68 -13.97
CA ASP A 53 -4.57 0.51 -14.75
C ASP A 53 -5.01 -0.81 -14.09
N ARG A 54 -5.43 -0.76 -12.84
CA ARG A 54 -5.91 -1.88 -12.03
C ARG A 54 -7.18 -1.48 -11.28
N ILE A 55 -8.02 -2.48 -10.98
CA ILE A 55 -9.31 -2.26 -10.30
C ILE A 55 -9.13 -2.27 -8.79
N ARG A 56 -8.32 -3.17 -8.26
CA ARG A 56 -8.17 -3.37 -6.81
C ARG A 56 -6.72 -3.44 -6.37
N ALA A 57 -6.54 -3.18 -5.07
CA ALA A 57 -5.29 -3.42 -4.38
C ALA A 57 -5.51 -4.07 -3.01
N ALA A 58 -4.48 -4.74 -2.53
CA ALA A 58 -4.37 -5.32 -1.20
C ALA A 58 -3.02 -4.95 -0.57
N ILE A 59 -3.02 -4.72 0.73
CA ILE A 59 -1.83 -4.46 1.54
C ILE A 59 -1.84 -5.45 2.69
N LEU A 60 -0.82 -6.29 2.76
CA LEU A 60 -0.63 -7.29 3.80
C LEU A 60 0.64 -6.95 4.57
N VAL A 61 0.55 -6.94 5.90
CA VAL A 61 1.68 -6.59 6.77
C VAL A 61 1.96 -7.74 7.74
N TYR A 62 3.22 -8.14 7.82
CA TYR A 62 3.74 -9.21 8.67
C TYR A 62 4.84 -8.67 9.60
N ASP A 63 5.15 -9.40 10.69
CA ASP A 63 6.22 -9.03 11.60
C ASP A 63 7.58 -8.93 10.89
N ASP A 64 7.85 -9.86 9.96
CA ASP A 64 9.09 -9.92 9.18
C ASP A 64 8.92 -10.72 7.89
N ALA A 65 9.97 -10.82 7.10
CA ALA A 65 9.99 -11.58 5.86
C ALA A 65 9.84 -13.11 6.09
N ALA A 66 10.27 -13.62 7.24
CA ALA A 66 10.11 -15.04 7.55
C ALA A 66 8.65 -15.40 7.83
N ALA A 67 7.92 -14.53 8.52
CA ALA A 67 6.48 -14.65 8.74
C ALA A 67 5.71 -14.60 7.40
N ALA A 68 6.04 -13.67 6.52
CA ALA A 68 5.46 -13.59 5.17
C ALA A 68 5.74 -14.85 4.34
N ALA A 69 6.99 -15.34 4.36
CA ALA A 69 7.37 -16.58 3.68
C ALA A 69 6.68 -17.82 4.27
N SER A 70 6.45 -17.85 5.59
CA SER A 70 5.67 -18.91 6.24
C SER A 70 4.21 -18.89 5.82
N ALA A 71 3.59 -17.71 5.74
CA ALA A 71 2.23 -17.54 5.24
C ALA A 71 2.07 -18.13 3.83
N MET A 72 3.04 -17.90 2.94
CA MET A 72 3.04 -18.43 1.56
C MET A 72 3.28 -19.94 1.45
N ARG A 73 3.57 -20.63 2.56
CA ARG A 73 3.67 -22.11 2.64
C ARG A 73 2.53 -22.73 3.45
N SER A 74 1.57 -21.92 3.89
CA SER A 74 0.46 -22.40 4.71
C SER A 74 -0.57 -23.20 3.89
N GLU A 75 -1.42 -23.95 4.60
CA GLU A 75 -2.51 -24.74 4.01
C GLU A 75 -3.55 -23.92 3.23
N VAL A 76 -3.57 -22.60 3.45
CA VAL A 76 -4.51 -21.69 2.77
C VAL A 76 -4.10 -21.42 1.32
N VAL A 77 -2.79 -21.50 1.02
CA VAL A 77 -2.22 -21.07 -0.26
C VAL A 77 -2.80 -21.80 -1.48
N PRO A 78 -2.97 -23.13 -1.48
CA PRO A 78 -3.55 -23.82 -2.64
C PRO A 78 -4.94 -23.30 -3.02
N ALA A 79 -5.82 -23.09 -2.03
CA ALA A 79 -7.16 -22.55 -2.27
C ALA A 79 -7.12 -21.09 -2.74
N LEU A 80 -6.27 -20.26 -2.14
CA LEU A 80 -6.08 -18.86 -2.55
C LEU A 80 -5.55 -18.74 -3.98
N LEU A 81 -4.58 -19.56 -4.36
CA LEU A 81 -4.03 -19.58 -5.72
C LEU A 81 -5.06 -20.06 -6.75
N ALA A 82 -5.86 -21.08 -6.43
CA ALA A 82 -6.94 -21.54 -7.30
C ALA A 82 -7.97 -20.42 -7.55
N ASP A 83 -8.38 -19.71 -6.49
CA ASP A 83 -9.29 -18.57 -6.60
C ASP A 83 -8.66 -17.42 -7.40
N THR A 84 -7.39 -17.09 -7.13
CA THR A 84 -6.63 -16.09 -7.89
C THR A 84 -6.62 -16.44 -9.39
N GLN A 85 -6.34 -17.69 -9.75
CA GLN A 85 -6.31 -18.13 -11.15
C GLN A 85 -7.69 -18.05 -11.81
N ALA A 86 -8.76 -18.34 -11.06
CA ALA A 86 -10.12 -18.31 -11.58
C ALA A 86 -10.66 -16.89 -11.79
N HIS A 87 -10.37 -15.97 -10.89
CA HIS A 87 -11.05 -14.69 -10.77
C HIS A 87 -10.18 -13.47 -11.01
N LEU A 88 -8.85 -13.55 -10.81
CA LEU A 88 -7.95 -12.40 -10.91
C LEU A 88 -7.01 -12.49 -12.11
N LYS A 89 -6.59 -11.34 -12.64
CA LYS A 89 -5.61 -11.21 -13.73
C LYS A 89 -4.74 -9.97 -13.56
N ASP A 90 -3.66 -9.91 -14.33
CA ASP A 90 -2.73 -8.78 -14.40
C ASP A 90 -2.17 -8.38 -13.02
N GLY A 91 -2.07 -9.35 -12.10
CA GLY A 91 -1.58 -9.12 -10.76
C GLY A 91 -0.13 -8.68 -10.73
N THR A 92 0.17 -7.66 -9.92
CA THR A 92 1.53 -7.29 -9.54
C THR A 92 1.68 -7.35 -8.04
N SER A 93 2.86 -7.74 -7.58
CA SER A 93 3.16 -7.82 -6.15
C SER A 93 4.50 -7.14 -5.87
N THR A 94 4.49 -6.21 -4.93
CA THR A 94 5.67 -5.50 -4.44
C THR A 94 5.93 -5.89 -3.00
N ALA A 95 7.09 -6.46 -2.73
CA ALA A 95 7.54 -6.79 -1.37
C ALA A 95 8.39 -5.65 -0.81
N VAL A 96 8.21 -5.33 0.47
CA VAL A 96 8.83 -4.17 1.12
C VAL A 96 9.38 -4.56 2.48
N GLU A 97 10.64 -4.22 2.74
CA GLU A 97 11.18 -4.16 4.09
C GLU A 97 10.68 -2.87 4.73
N ALA A 98 9.75 -2.99 5.67
CA ALA A 98 8.93 -1.88 6.14
C ALA A 98 9.17 -1.52 7.60
N GLU A 99 8.90 -0.25 7.92
CA GLU A 99 8.93 0.33 9.25
C GLU A 99 7.66 1.15 9.49
N THR A 100 7.05 1.02 10.67
CA THR A 100 5.89 1.81 11.08
C THR A 100 6.35 3.13 11.73
N ILE A 101 6.00 4.24 11.10
CA ILE A 101 6.27 5.59 11.61
C ILE A 101 5.15 6.08 12.54
N LEU A 102 3.91 5.74 12.21
CA LEU A 102 2.73 6.00 13.02
C LEU A 102 1.84 4.76 13.00
N ALA A 103 1.65 4.12 14.16
CA ALA A 103 0.78 2.97 14.32
C ALA A 103 -0.68 3.39 14.49
N PHE A 104 -1.60 2.56 14.06
CA PHE A 104 -3.01 2.69 14.46
C PHE A 104 -3.17 2.44 15.94
N ASP A 105 -4.03 3.23 16.54
CA ASP A 105 -4.40 3.06 17.96
C ASP A 105 -5.67 2.21 18.16
N SER A 106 -6.57 2.03 17.15
CA SER A 106 -7.80 1.25 17.38
C SER A 106 -8.69 1.00 16.14
N ARG A 107 -8.16 0.52 15.00
CA ARG A 107 -9.05 0.16 13.88
C ARG A 107 -9.60 -1.25 14.00
N ARG A 108 -10.86 -1.42 13.54
CA ARG A 108 -11.58 -2.69 13.58
C ARG A 108 -11.76 -3.24 12.16
N ALA A 109 -11.71 -4.55 12.02
CA ALA A 109 -12.10 -5.22 10.77
C ALA A 109 -13.47 -4.75 10.30
N GLY A 110 -13.62 -4.51 8.99
CA GLY A 110 -14.81 -3.95 8.37
C GLY A 110 -14.84 -2.42 8.31
N GLN A 111 -13.97 -1.71 9.02
CA GLN A 111 -13.95 -0.24 9.01
C GLN A 111 -13.45 0.29 7.67
N GLN A 112 -14.21 1.22 7.09
CA GLN A 112 -13.81 1.95 5.88
C GLN A 112 -12.69 2.93 6.20
N CYS A 113 -11.78 3.10 5.23
CA CYS A 113 -10.69 4.06 5.30
C CYS A 113 -10.24 4.47 3.90
N PHE A 114 -9.44 5.50 3.82
CA PHE A 114 -8.73 5.89 2.61
C PHE A 114 -7.25 5.55 2.78
N VAL A 115 -6.66 4.89 1.79
CA VAL A 115 -5.23 4.58 1.77
C VAL A 115 -4.58 5.19 0.54
N MET A 116 -3.50 5.92 0.76
CA MET A 116 -2.57 6.32 -0.29
C MET A 116 -1.33 5.43 -0.21
N VAL A 117 -0.93 4.87 -1.33
CA VAL A 117 0.34 4.15 -1.50
C VAL A 117 1.17 4.91 -2.52
N ALA A 118 2.42 5.19 -2.21
CA ALA A 118 3.36 5.80 -3.13
C ALA A 118 4.62 4.91 -3.26
N GLU A 119 4.97 4.56 -4.49
CA GLU A 119 6.25 3.94 -4.85
C GLU A 119 7.10 4.99 -5.55
N PHE A 120 8.37 5.17 -5.18
CA PHE A 120 9.17 6.28 -5.68
C PHE A 120 10.67 6.07 -5.53
N ASP A 121 11.43 6.95 -6.21
CA ASP A 121 12.86 7.16 -5.99
C ASP A 121 13.08 8.43 -5.19
N LEU A 122 14.26 8.53 -4.55
CA LEU A 122 14.72 9.79 -3.97
C LEU A 122 15.60 10.54 -4.97
N GLU A 123 15.55 11.88 -4.93
CA GLU A 123 16.50 12.72 -5.65
C GLU A 123 17.90 12.54 -5.06
N GLN A 124 18.84 12.11 -5.90
CA GLN A 124 20.18 11.72 -5.45
C GLN A 124 21.30 12.69 -5.91
N THR A 125 20.95 13.93 -6.26
CA THR A 125 21.95 14.92 -6.71
C THR A 125 23.09 15.10 -5.71
N ALA A 126 22.81 15.01 -4.40
CA ALA A 126 23.79 15.06 -3.33
C ALA A 126 24.28 13.65 -2.86
N GLY A 127 23.95 12.60 -3.61
CA GLY A 127 24.28 11.21 -3.29
C GLY A 127 23.19 10.49 -2.45
N THR A 128 23.22 9.17 -2.49
CA THR A 128 22.18 8.30 -1.88
C THR A 128 22.09 8.48 -0.37
N GLU A 129 23.20 8.60 0.34
CA GLU A 129 23.21 8.77 1.80
C GLU A 129 22.55 10.08 2.22
N ALA A 130 22.86 11.18 1.53
CA ALA A 130 22.27 12.48 1.79
C ALA A 130 20.78 12.49 1.49
N ALA A 131 20.34 11.84 0.41
CA ALA A 131 18.93 11.66 0.05
C ALA A 131 18.16 10.87 1.12
N GLU A 132 18.73 9.76 1.60
CA GLU A 132 18.15 8.94 2.67
C GLU A 132 18.04 9.72 3.98
N LYS A 133 19.10 10.46 4.36
CA LYS A 133 19.10 11.30 5.56
C LYS A 133 18.03 12.39 5.48
N HIS A 134 17.88 13.04 4.32
CA HIS A 134 16.82 14.04 4.10
C HIS A 134 15.43 13.39 4.21
N TYR A 135 15.22 12.28 3.50
CA TYR A 135 13.94 11.57 3.51
C TYR A 135 13.51 11.18 4.93
N LEU A 136 14.36 10.48 5.67
CA LEU A 136 14.04 10.00 7.01
C LEU A 136 13.94 11.14 8.03
N GLY A 137 14.84 12.13 7.95
CA GLY A 137 14.91 13.23 8.93
C GLY A 137 13.91 14.36 8.68
N THR A 138 13.70 14.72 7.41
CA THR A 138 12.86 15.87 7.04
C THR A 138 11.52 15.46 6.48
N HIS A 139 11.50 14.70 5.37
CA HIS A 139 10.26 14.34 4.67
C HIS A 139 9.29 13.54 5.57
N VAL A 140 9.79 12.48 6.18
CA VAL A 140 9.00 11.64 7.12
C VAL A 140 8.54 12.46 8.32
N GLY A 141 9.38 13.35 8.83
CA GLY A 141 9.05 14.26 9.91
C GLY A 141 7.91 15.24 9.57
N ILE A 142 7.85 15.74 8.32
CA ILE A 142 6.74 16.56 7.83
C ILE A 142 5.48 15.69 7.67
N ALA A 143 5.59 14.59 6.96
CA ALA A 143 4.45 13.72 6.63
C ALA A 143 3.71 13.21 7.89
N ARG A 144 4.46 12.80 8.94
CA ARG A 144 3.84 12.33 10.20
C ARG A 144 3.00 13.37 10.93
N ARG A 145 3.14 14.66 10.60
CA ARG A 145 2.35 15.77 11.17
C ARG A 145 1.08 16.08 10.38
N LEU A 146 0.80 15.37 9.30
CA LEU A 146 -0.43 15.57 8.52
C LEU A 146 -1.66 15.41 9.42
N PRO A 147 -2.57 16.37 9.43
CA PRO A 147 -3.78 16.28 10.25
C PRO A 147 -4.66 15.11 9.80
N GLY A 148 -5.17 14.34 10.74
CA GLY A 148 -6.03 13.19 10.45
C GLY A 148 -5.32 11.96 9.90
N LEU A 149 -3.99 11.95 9.82
CA LEU A 149 -3.21 10.76 9.49
C LEU A 149 -3.37 9.73 10.62
N ARG A 150 -3.73 8.48 10.25
CA ARG A 150 -4.01 7.40 11.22
C ARG A 150 -2.94 6.34 11.26
N ASN A 151 -2.35 6.04 10.12
CA ASN A 151 -1.23 5.10 10.03
C ASN A 151 -0.25 5.59 8.96
N TYR A 152 1.02 5.39 9.22
CA TYR A 152 2.08 5.72 8.29
C TYR A 152 3.16 4.65 8.34
N VAL A 153 3.34 3.96 7.24
CA VAL A 153 4.38 2.94 7.06
C VAL A 153 5.25 3.36 5.88
N ILE A 154 6.54 3.24 6.05
CA ILE A 154 7.54 3.46 4.99
C ILE A 154 8.38 2.19 4.82
N GLY A 155 9.05 2.06 3.68
CA GLY A 155 9.98 0.94 3.51
C GLY A 155 10.81 1.02 2.24
N LYS A 156 11.71 0.04 2.12
CA LYS A 156 12.52 -0.20 0.92
C LYS A 156 11.93 -1.38 0.15
N LEU A 157 11.79 -1.21 -1.16
CA LEU A 157 11.35 -2.30 -2.02
C LEU A 157 12.41 -3.40 -2.04
N ILE A 158 11.94 -4.64 -1.84
CA ILE A 158 12.77 -5.83 -2.01
C ILE A 158 12.79 -6.13 -3.50
N LYS A 159 13.94 -5.95 -4.13
CA LYS A 159 14.08 -6.16 -5.58
C LYS A 159 13.88 -7.63 -5.92
N THR A 160 12.99 -7.90 -6.84
CA THR A 160 12.80 -9.23 -7.42
C THR A 160 13.74 -9.37 -8.62
N PRO A 161 14.58 -10.42 -8.69
CA PRO A 161 15.44 -10.66 -9.84
C PRO A 161 14.64 -10.68 -11.15
N GLY A 162 15.13 -9.95 -12.16
CA GLY A 162 14.46 -9.87 -13.49
C GLY A 162 13.35 -8.85 -13.61
N ILE A 163 13.01 -8.11 -12.55
CA ILE A 163 12.10 -6.97 -12.63
C ILE A 163 12.93 -5.68 -12.57
N GLU A 164 13.00 -4.99 -13.71
CA GLU A 164 13.62 -3.67 -13.79
C GLU A 164 12.62 -2.60 -13.35
N ASP A 165 12.58 -2.32 -12.06
CA ASP A 165 11.92 -1.15 -11.51
C ASP A 165 12.96 -0.31 -10.76
N SER A 166 13.12 0.95 -11.17
CA SER A 166 14.09 1.87 -10.54
C SER A 166 13.64 2.28 -9.15
N ARG A 167 12.33 2.30 -8.90
CA ARG A 167 11.79 2.71 -7.60
C ARG A 167 12.28 1.79 -6.51
N TYR A 168 12.61 2.38 -5.40
CA TYR A 168 13.16 1.61 -4.28
C TYR A 168 12.54 1.92 -2.92
N ARG A 169 11.62 2.90 -2.87
CA ARG A 169 10.88 3.27 -1.66
C ARG A 169 9.40 3.08 -1.85
N LEU A 170 8.72 2.71 -0.76
CA LEU A 170 7.26 2.73 -0.66
C LEU A 170 6.85 3.43 0.62
N ALA A 171 5.75 4.20 0.53
CA ALA A 171 5.06 4.76 1.68
C ALA A 171 3.57 4.44 1.60
N THR A 172 2.95 4.13 2.75
CA THR A 172 1.49 4.02 2.88
C THR A 172 1.01 5.00 3.93
N LEU A 173 0.01 5.81 3.58
CA LEU A 173 -0.63 6.76 4.47
C LEU A 173 -2.11 6.41 4.54
N VAL A 174 -2.64 6.28 5.76
CA VAL A 174 -4.05 5.90 5.99
C VAL A 174 -4.78 7.02 6.71
N PHE A 175 -5.97 7.35 6.19
CA PHE A 175 -6.88 8.36 6.71
C PHE A 175 -8.26 7.75 6.92
N ASP A 176 -9.13 8.43 7.69
CA ASP A 176 -10.50 7.97 7.90
C ASP A 176 -11.34 8.00 6.62
N SER A 177 -11.05 8.93 5.70
CA SER A 177 -11.76 9.11 4.43
C SER A 177 -10.92 9.86 3.41
N LEU A 178 -11.38 9.86 2.15
CA LEU A 178 -10.81 10.70 1.09
C LEU A 178 -10.87 12.20 1.46
N ASP A 179 -11.93 12.65 2.12
CA ASP A 179 -12.05 14.06 2.49
C ASP A 179 -11.08 14.43 3.60
N ALA A 180 -10.81 13.54 4.57
CA ALA A 180 -9.74 13.71 5.56
C ALA A 180 -8.36 13.80 4.89
N TYR A 181 -8.08 12.94 3.90
CA TYR A 181 -6.85 13.02 3.09
C TYR A 181 -6.74 14.37 2.34
N ARG A 182 -7.82 14.80 1.66
CA ARG A 182 -7.83 16.09 0.93
C ARG A 182 -7.59 17.26 1.87
N ALA A 183 -8.26 17.27 3.03
CA ALA A 183 -8.08 18.30 4.05
C ALA A 183 -6.64 18.33 4.59
N ALA A 184 -6.04 17.15 4.81
CA ALA A 184 -4.65 17.02 5.24
C ALA A 184 -3.68 17.66 4.25
N TYR A 185 -3.80 17.34 2.96
CA TYR A 185 -2.94 17.89 1.90
C TYR A 185 -3.21 19.38 1.60
N ALA A 186 -4.42 19.88 1.85
CA ALA A 186 -4.75 21.30 1.77
C ALA A 186 -4.25 22.12 2.99
N SER A 187 -3.85 21.47 4.08
CA SER A 187 -3.34 22.13 5.29
C SER A 187 -1.97 22.81 5.06
N PRO A 188 -1.53 23.68 5.99
CA PRO A 188 -0.15 24.23 5.93
C PRO A 188 0.91 23.13 5.89
N VAL A 189 0.75 22.06 6.67
CA VAL A 189 1.66 20.90 6.70
C VAL A 189 1.64 20.16 5.37
N GLY A 190 0.45 19.98 4.77
CA GLY A 190 0.33 19.34 3.46
C GLY A 190 1.03 20.14 2.36
N ARG A 191 0.95 21.48 2.37
CA ARG A 191 1.68 22.32 1.42
C ARG A 191 3.19 22.28 1.62
N GLU A 192 3.65 22.20 2.89
CA GLU A 192 5.07 21.99 3.22
C GLU A 192 5.55 20.64 2.66
N LEU A 193 4.76 19.57 2.84
CA LEU A 193 5.05 18.23 2.33
C LEU A 193 5.15 18.22 0.79
N LEU A 194 4.15 18.79 0.09
CA LEU A 194 4.15 18.85 -1.37
C LEU A 194 5.36 19.60 -1.94
N LYS A 195 5.80 20.66 -1.24
CA LYS A 195 7.02 21.40 -1.63
C LYS A 195 8.26 20.52 -1.48
N ASP A 196 8.36 19.78 -0.38
CA ASP A 196 9.46 18.84 -0.14
C ASP A 196 9.43 17.67 -1.12
N GLU A 197 8.27 17.09 -1.39
CA GLU A 197 8.09 16.03 -2.41
C GLU A 197 8.62 16.47 -3.78
N ALA A 198 8.26 17.68 -4.22
CA ALA A 198 8.72 18.22 -5.51
C ALA A 198 10.25 18.37 -5.60
N ALA A 199 10.92 18.56 -4.49
CA ALA A 199 12.38 18.71 -4.42
C ALA A 199 13.12 17.39 -4.24
N SER A 200 12.53 16.42 -3.49
CA SER A 200 13.24 15.25 -2.96
C SER A 200 12.77 13.91 -3.54
N ILE A 201 11.60 13.86 -4.22
CA ILE A 201 11.00 12.62 -4.73
C ILE A 201 10.99 12.63 -6.27
N ARG A 202 11.31 11.47 -6.86
CA ARG A 202 11.32 11.25 -8.32
C ARG A 202 10.55 9.97 -8.67
N ASN A 203 10.09 9.88 -9.91
CA ASN A 203 9.46 8.69 -10.50
C ASN A 203 8.30 8.13 -9.67
N ALA A 204 7.57 9.00 -8.95
CA ALA A 204 6.50 8.57 -8.07
C ALA A 204 5.33 7.96 -8.85
N ARG A 205 4.91 6.76 -8.41
CA ARG A 205 3.63 6.15 -8.77
C ARG A 205 2.75 6.15 -7.53
N VAL A 206 1.61 6.83 -7.62
CA VAL A 206 0.70 7.00 -6.49
C VAL A 206 -0.60 6.25 -6.76
N TYR A 207 -0.97 5.41 -5.81
CA TYR A 207 -2.24 4.70 -5.78
C TYR A 207 -3.13 5.29 -4.68
N ARG A 208 -4.41 5.41 -4.95
CA ARG A 208 -5.43 5.87 -4.01
C ARG A 208 -6.50 4.82 -3.90
N LEU A 209 -6.77 4.37 -2.70
CA LEU A 209 -7.70 3.29 -2.44
C LEU A 209 -8.86 3.79 -1.58
N ASP A 210 -10.08 3.55 -2.07
CA ASP A 210 -11.25 3.45 -1.21
C ASP A 210 -11.19 2.05 -0.58
N ALA A 211 -10.75 2.00 0.67
CA ALA A 211 -10.28 0.79 1.30
C ALA A 211 -11.07 0.41 2.56
N ARG A 212 -10.94 -0.86 2.93
CA ARG A 212 -11.47 -1.41 4.17
C ARG A 212 -10.37 -2.14 4.92
N VAL A 213 -10.39 -2.01 6.24
CA VAL A 213 -9.58 -2.82 7.14
C VAL A 213 -10.14 -4.23 7.17
N GLU A 214 -9.33 -5.23 6.86
CA GLU A 214 -9.75 -6.63 6.90
C GLU A 214 -9.25 -7.34 8.17
N LEU A 215 -8.11 -6.88 8.71
CA LEU A 215 -7.49 -7.39 9.93
C LEU A 215 -6.69 -6.27 10.61
#